data_14a6216449a15fa13bb97075a6cf259b
#
_entry.id   14a6216449a15fa13bb97075a6cf259b
#
_cell.length_a   1.000
_cell.length_b   1.000
_cell.length_c   1.000
_cell.angle_alpha   90.00
_cell.angle_beta   90.00
_cell.angle_gamma   90.00
#
_symmetry.space_group_name_H-M   'P 1'
#
loop_
_entity.id
_entity.type
_entity.pdbx_description
1 polymer ?
#
loop_
_entity_poly.entity_id
_entity_poly.type
_entity_poly.pdbx_seq_one_letter_code
_entity_poly.pdbx_strand_id
1 'polypeptide(L)'
;MHAHQKEGFEFLCRNLIGSSESEEEFTEPGGCILAHAPGTGKTCLIVSFLQSFLTKFPQGRPLIIAPKIILQPWLREFKKWEVEETAVYNLNEESQTGRLYTDEPNSRPSETLPWPSRPGEAPKNSRLKTVQEWFHGKGVLLVSYSLFAGLVFNGSSSQGSSADKEICRMLLEGPGILILDEGHFPRNERTKILKALTQVQTVRRVLLSGTLFQNNFQELFNLLKLSRPNFMERCPEYAQKLEAAALQISNGVSTSVENIDLLELETNSSKSRARLEKHIFMEEIAHNITEIGDNQADVGEMCKSIQKLRHLTAPFIHWYGGQILDCLPGLQEFAIMLKLTESQRKALSNMKEERGSKTRLEQDIRFSAVCIHPVLLKSEVAEDCESVPKSRMDFRCSNHDPLHGVKTTFVLDLLNFCKHWDEKVIIFSQTLSPLDLIESMLENVWGWRKGHQMLRLDGVMPSDERQNVIDSFNSDKNCSHVLLASLKACGEGISLVGASRIILLDAAWNPAVIRQAVSRAFRIGQQKLVYVYRLITVETREVTIYTKSIWKEWLSRALLDNKVSVDNVVKMMSLPEQLASSVFGNTGDTFLETITQQRKEIFWGVFKHNMA
;
A
#
# COMPACT_ATOMS: atom_id res chain seq x y z
N MET A 1 18.30 -13.97 11.71
CA MET A 1 18.17 -12.76 10.86
C MET A 1 18.96 -12.93 9.58
N HIS A 2 18.36 -12.60 8.44
CA HIS A 2 19.04 -12.52 7.13
C HIS A 2 19.96 -11.29 7.04
N ALA A 3 20.88 -11.25 6.06
CA ALA A 3 21.86 -10.16 5.93
C ALA A 3 21.19 -8.77 5.89
N HIS A 4 20.21 -8.57 5.01
CA HIS A 4 19.47 -7.30 4.91
C HIS A 4 18.72 -6.90 6.19
N GLN A 5 18.32 -7.90 7.02
CA GLN A 5 17.70 -7.61 8.31
C GLN A 5 18.73 -7.16 9.33
N LYS A 6 19.96 -7.67 9.27
CA LYS A 6 21.08 -7.20 10.12
C LYS A 6 21.43 -5.76 9.77
N GLU A 7 21.61 -5.47 8.48
CA GLU A 7 21.85 -4.10 7.98
C GLU A 7 20.73 -3.14 8.40
N GLY A 8 19.47 -3.56 8.23
CA GLY A 8 18.30 -2.79 8.68
C GLY A 8 18.27 -2.58 10.20
N PHE A 9 18.69 -3.58 10.98
CA PHE A 9 18.78 -3.47 12.44
C PHE A 9 19.85 -2.47 12.87
N GLU A 10 21.05 -2.54 12.29
CA GLU A 10 22.13 -1.59 12.52
C GLU A 10 21.72 -0.16 12.13
N PHE A 11 21.02 -0.02 10.99
CA PHE A 11 20.48 1.25 10.56
C PHE A 11 19.46 1.83 11.55
N LEU A 12 18.55 0.99 12.09
CA LEU A 12 17.62 1.41 13.15
C LEU A 12 18.36 1.85 14.41
N CYS A 13 19.37 1.08 14.85
CA CYS A 13 20.18 1.43 16.01
C CYS A 13 20.86 2.79 15.81
N ARG A 14 21.50 3.02 14.67
CA ARG A 14 22.20 4.27 14.35
C ARG A 14 21.24 5.48 14.37
N ASN A 15 20.06 5.35 13.77
CA ASN A 15 19.12 6.47 13.68
C ASN A 15 18.33 6.73 14.97
N LEU A 16 18.01 5.69 15.75
CA LEU A 16 17.07 5.81 16.88
C LEU A 16 17.74 5.82 18.24
N ILE A 17 18.92 5.19 18.36
CA ILE A 17 19.63 5.06 19.61
C ILE A 17 20.85 5.99 19.65
N GLY A 18 21.47 6.27 18.49
CA GLY A 18 22.73 6.99 18.35
C GLY A 18 23.94 6.02 18.40
N SER A 19 25.05 6.40 17.76
CA SER A 19 26.30 5.64 17.82
C SER A 19 27.16 6.13 18.99
N SER A 20 27.72 5.19 19.75
CA SER A 20 28.64 5.47 20.85
C SER A 20 30.12 5.25 20.48
N GLU A 21 30.44 4.90 19.23
CA GLU A 21 31.76 4.36 18.87
C GLU A 21 32.71 5.30 18.15
N SER A 22 32.30 6.52 17.81
CA SER A 22 33.24 7.54 17.30
C SER A 22 32.87 8.92 17.80
N GLU A 23 33.79 9.60 18.47
CA GLU A 23 33.63 10.95 19.02
C GLU A 23 33.41 12.05 17.93
N GLU A 24 33.48 11.72 16.64
CA GLU A 24 33.43 12.71 15.55
C GLU A 24 32.05 12.89 14.89
N GLU A 25 31.07 11.99 15.10
CA GLU A 25 29.70 12.17 14.58
C GLU A 25 28.64 11.70 15.58
N PHE A 26 28.38 12.48 16.61
CA PHE A 26 27.19 12.33 17.45
C PHE A 26 25.95 12.70 16.62
N THR A 27 25.35 11.73 15.95
CA THR A 27 24.05 11.97 15.32
C THR A 27 22.96 11.91 16.37
N GLU A 28 22.31 13.03 16.64
CA GLU A 28 21.13 13.08 17.51
C GLU A 28 20.08 12.05 17.06
N PRO A 29 19.47 11.31 18.01
CA PRO A 29 18.39 10.41 17.69
C PRO A 29 17.31 11.10 16.87
N GLY A 30 16.85 10.43 15.81
CA GLY A 30 15.84 10.99 14.92
C GLY A 30 14.95 9.88 14.34
N GLY A 31 14.07 10.24 13.43
CA GLY A 31 13.23 9.27 12.74
C GLY A 31 13.90 8.69 11.49
N CYS A 32 13.41 7.55 11.03
CA CYS A 32 13.89 6.87 9.84
C CYS A 32 12.78 6.11 9.10
N ILE A 33 13.07 5.70 7.88
CA ILE A 33 12.15 4.96 7.01
C ILE A 33 12.80 3.64 6.58
N LEU A 34 12.10 2.52 6.78
CA LEU A 34 12.44 1.23 6.19
C LEU A 34 11.60 1.01 4.93
N ALA A 35 12.20 1.33 3.79
CA ALA A 35 11.60 1.15 2.45
C ALA A 35 11.98 -0.23 1.90
N HIS A 36 11.48 -1.28 2.53
CA HIS A 36 11.75 -2.67 2.14
C HIS A 36 10.59 -3.25 1.33
N ALA A 37 10.90 -4.06 0.34
CA ALA A 37 9.89 -4.76 -0.47
C ALA A 37 8.92 -5.57 0.42
N PRO A 38 7.65 -5.76 0.02
CA PRO A 38 6.73 -6.62 0.73
C PRO A 38 7.26 -8.06 0.83
N GLY A 39 6.96 -8.75 1.92
CA GLY A 39 7.38 -10.15 2.12
C GLY A 39 8.82 -10.36 2.60
N THR A 40 9.62 -9.32 2.84
CA THR A 40 11.03 -9.38 3.26
C THR A 40 11.24 -9.48 4.78
N GLY A 41 10.18 -9.61 5.57
CA GLY A 41 10.27 -9.79 7.02
C GLY A 41 10.47 -8.51 7.84
N LYS A 42 9.92 -7.37 7.39
CA LYS A 42 9.94 -6.09 8.13
C LYS A 42 9.42 -6.22 9.57
N THR A 43 8.29 -6.91 9.76
CA THR A 43 7.67 -7.09 11.08
C THR A 43 8.60 -7.83 12.04
N CYS A 44 9.23 -8.91 11.58
CA CYS A 44 10.24 -9.66 12.33
C CYS A 44 11.43 -8.77 12.75
N LEU A 45 11.94 -7.96 11.80
CA LEU A 45 13.02 -7.01 12.06
C LEU A 45 12.64 -6.02 13.18
N ILE A 46 11.44 -5.46 13.13
CA ILE A 46 10.99 -4.51 14.15
C ILE A 46 10.75 -5.18 15.50
N VAL A 47 10.16 -6.37 15.53
CA VAL A 47 9.98 -7.12 16.79
C VAL A 47 11.33 -7.35 17.46
N SER A 48 12.33 -7.84 16.72
CA SER A 48 13.69 -8.04 17.24
C SER A 48 14.35 -6.73 17.70
N PHE A 49 14.15 -5.64 16.95
CA PHE A 49 14.66 -4.32 17.35
C PHE A 49 13.99 -3.83 18.64
N LEU A 50 12.67 -3.98 18.78
CA LEU A 50 11.95 -3.57 19.98
C LEU A 50 12.35 -4.34 21.23
N GLN A 51 12.69 -5.63 21.12
CA GLN A 51 13.25 -6.39 22.24
C GLN A 51 14.56 -5.75 22.74
N SER A 52 15.48 -5.46 21.82
CA SER A 52 16.75 -4.80 22.17
C SER A 52 16.55 -3.36 22.66
N PHE A 53 15.60 -2.63 22.08
CA PHE A 53 15.26 -1.28 22.48
C PHE A 53 14.71 -1.24 23.92
N LEU A 54 13.78 -2.14 24.27
CA LEU A 54 13.20 -2.21 25.62
C LEU A 54 14.20 -2.72 26.67
N THR A 55 15.16 -3.55 26.29
CA THR A 55 16.27 -3.93 27.18
C THR A 55 17.11 -2.71 27.54
N LYS A 56 17.42 -1.84 26.56
CA LYS A 56 18.18 -0.60 26.79
C LYS A 56 17.35 0.51 27.43
N PHE A 57 16.09 0.61 27.06
CA PHE A 57 15.13 1.63 27.53
C PHE A 57 13.88 0.95 28.11
N PRO A 58 13.91 0.44 29.35
CA PRO A 58 12.78 -0.28 29.95
C PRO A 58 11.47 0.51 30.02
N GLN A 59 11.57 1.85 30.04
CA GLN A 59 10.43 2.79 30.03
C GLN A 59 10.18 3.38 28.63
N GLY A 60 10.65 2.72 27.57
CA GLY A 60 10.64 3.25 26.20
C GLY A 60 9.26 3.34 25.56
N ARG A 61 8.23 2.68 26.07
CA ARG A 61 6.82 2.75 25.67
C ARG A 61 6.62 2.78 24.15
N PRO A 62 6.92 1.69 23.41
CA PRO A 62 6.67 1.61 22.00
C PRO A 62 5.19 1.73 21.66
N LEU A 63 4.88 2.57 20.66
CA LEU A 63 3.57 2.71 20.07
C LEU A 63 3.62 2.29 18.61
N ILE A 64 2.87 1.25 18.23
CA ILE A 64 2.75 0.78 16.84
C ILE A 64 1.38 1.19 16.32
N ILE A 65 1.38 1.95 15.23
CA ILE A 65 0.15 2.33 14.53
C ILE A 65 0.15 1.68 13.15
N ALA A 66 -0.93 0.95 12.87
CA ALA A 66 -1.05 0.16 11.66
C ALA A 66 -2.51 0.15 11.14
N PRO A 67 -2.78 -0.24 9.90
CA PRO A 67 -4.14 -0.57 9.45
C PRO A 67 -4.78 -1.64 10.33
N LYS A 68 -6.09 -1.53 10.60
CA LYS A 68 -6.80 -2.43 11.53
C LYS A 68 -6.60 -3.92 11.22
N ILE A 69 -6.55 -4.28 9.95
CA ILE A 69 -6.46 -5.68 9.48
C ILE A 69 -5.10 -6.31 9.82
N ILE A 70 -4.02 -5.52 9.86
CA ILE A 70 -2.67 -6.05 10.15
C ILE A 70 -2.31 -6.06 11.64
N LEU A 71 -3.17 -5.60 12.53
CA LEU A 71 -2.94 -5.70 13.97
C LEU A 71 -2.85 -7.16 14.45
N GLN A 72 -3.71 -8.05 13.94
CA GLN A 72 -3.65 -9.49 14.25
C GLN A 72 -2.36 -10.18 13.75
N PRO A 73 -1.89 -9.96 12.51
CA PRO A 73 -0.54 -10.35 12.10
C PRO A 73 0.57 -9.89 13.06
N TRP A 74 0.53 -8.64 13.55
CA TRP A 74 1.51 -8.16 14.55
C TRP A 74 1.48 -8.98 15.84
N LEU A 75 0.30 -9.27 16.37
CA LEU A 75 0.14 -10.10 17.57
C LEU A 75 0.71 -11.51 17.36
N ARG A 76 0.44 -12.12 16.18
CA ARG A 76 0.99 -13.44 15.83
C ARG A 76 2.52 -13.41 15.73
N GLU A 77 3.12 -12.35 15.21
CA GLU A 77 4.58 -12.22 15.13
C GLU A 77 5.19 -12.05 16.51
N PHE A 78 4.64 -11.24 17.39
CA PHE A 78 5.12 -11.16 18.79
C PHE A 78 5.05 -12.53 19.49
N LYS A 79 3.96 -13.27 19.29
CA LYS A 79 3.81 -14.65 19.81
C LYS A 79 4.84 -15.61 19.26
N LYS A 80 5.04 -15.60 17.93
CA LYS A 80 5.95 -16.50 17.22
C LYS A 80 7.41 -16.36 17.68
N TRP A 81 7.81 -15.16 18.04
CA TRP A 81 9.19 -14.86 18.45
C TRP A 81 9.39 -14.92 19.96
N GLU A 82 8.41 -15.51 20.69
CA GLU A 82 8.49 -15.79 22.14
C GLU A 82 9.03 -14.59 22.94
N VAL A 83 8.42 -13.42 22.73
CA VAL A 83 8.77 -12.20 23.48
C VAL A 83 8.13 -12.28 24.87
N GLU A 84 8.53 -13.27 25.66
CA GLU A 84 7.86 -13.72 26.89
C GLU A 84 7.75 -12.63 27.96
N GLU A 85 8.65 -11.64 27.96
CA GLU A 85 8.65 -10.58 28.99
C GLU A 85 7.96 -9.28 28.55
N THR A 86 7.52 -9.17 27.31
CA THR A 86 6.96 -7.92 26.79
C THR A 86 5.45 -8.01 26.64
N ALA A 87 4.72 -7.30 27.49
CA ALA A 87 3.27 -7.18 27.36
C ALA A 87 2.91 -6.47 26.04
N VAL A 88 1.93 -7.01 25.30
CA VAL A 88 1.41 -6.41 24.08
C VAL A 88 -0.06 -6.05 24.29
N TYR A 89 -0.38 -4.78 24.15
CA TYR A 89 -1.71 -4.22 24.36
C TYR A 89 -2.36 -3.89 23.01
N ASN A 90 -3.56 -4.41 22.73
CA ASN A 90 -4.32 -4.09 21.53
C ASN A 90 -5.51 -3.18 21.87
N LEU A 91 -5.41 -1.90 21.52
CA LEU A 91 -6.45 -0.91 21.84
C LEU A 91 -7.72 -1.05 20.99
N ASN A 92 -7.66 -1.85 19.92
CA ASN A 92 -8.80 -2.10 19.03
C ASN A 92 -9.71 -3.25 19.52
N GLU A 93 -9.29 -4.04 20.50
CA GLU A 93 -10.09 -5.13 21.07
C GLU A 93 -10.82 -4.65 22.32
N GLU A 94 -12.11 -4.98 22.42
CA GLU A 94 -12.97 -4.60 23.54
C GLU A 94 -12.93 -5.62 24.71
N SER A 95 -12.04 -6.60 24.68
CA SER A 95 -11.91 -7.62 25.72
C SER A 95 -11.38 -7.05 27.03
N GLN A 96 -11.91 -7.57 28.15
CA GLN A 96 -11.71 -7.05 29.53
C GLN A 96 -10.26 -7.12 30.06
N THR A 97 -9.33 -7.71 29.31
CA THR A 97 -7.90 -7.76 29.64
C THR A 97 -7.10 -7.52 28.38
N GLY A 98 -6.60 -6.31 28.21
CA GLY A 98 -5.67 -5.97 27.12
C GLY A 98 -4.32 -6.69 27.21
N ARG A 99 -4.15 -7.65 28.06
CA ARG A 99 -2.92 -8.39 28.32
C ARG A 99 -2.97 -9.74 27.61
N LEU A 100 -2.28 -9.87 26.51
CA LEU A 100 -2.06 -11.13 25.80
C LEU A 100 -0.77 -11.78 26.33
N TYR A 101 -0.68 -12.29 27.48
CA TYR A 101 0.34 -13.16 28.05
C TYR A 101 0.50 -12.99 29.56
N THR A 102 -0.17 -13.80 30.31
CA THR A 102 0.31 -14.45 31.51
C THR A 102 -0.26 -15.87 31.48
N ASP A 103 0.54 -16.83 31.06
CA ASP A 103 0.26 -18.24 31.34
C ASP A 103 0.52 -18.48 32.83
N GLU A 104 -0.51 -18.32 33.65
CA GLU A 104 -0.62 -19.12 34.87
C GLU A 104 -1.75 -20.15 34.66
N PRO A 105 -1.40 -21.45 34.58
CA PRO A 105 -2.39 -22.50 34.30
C PRO A 105 -3.31 -22.84 35.48
N ASN A 106 -3.33 -22.06 36.57
CA ASN A 106 -4.08 -22.37 37.78
C ASN A 106 -4.66 -21.16 38.50
N SER A 107 -5.49 -20.35 37.87
CA SER A 107 -6.43 -19.51 38.61
C SER A 107 -7.86 -19.81 38.19
N ARG A 108 -8.59 -20.51 39.04
CA ARG A 108 -10.06 -20.68 38.93
C ARG A 108 -10.72 -19.30 38.86
N PRO A 109 -11.75 -19.11 38.01
CA PRO A 109 -12.51 -17.86 38.02
C PRO A 109 -13.19 -17.73 39.40
N SER A 110 -12.88 -16.67 40.11
CA SER A 110 -13.66 -16.30 41.32
C SER A 110 -15.04 -15.87 40.85
N GLU A 111 -16.04 -16.64 41.25
CA GLU A 111 -17.44 -16.28 41.19
C GLU A 111 -17.67 -15.04 42.06
N THR A 112 -17.87 -13.91 41.42
CA THR A 112 -18.74 -12.78 41.86
C THR A 112 -18.51 -11.60 40.90
N LEU A 113 -19.22 -11.61 39.76
CA LEU A 113 -19.36 -10.43 38.92
C LEU A 113 -20.67 -9.71 39.27
N PRO A 114 -20.64 -8.41 39.59
CA PRO A 114 -21.87 -7.62 39.61
C PRO A 114 -22.43 -7.49 38.20
N TRP A 115 -23.75 -7.53 38.11
CA TRP A 115 -24.60 -7.41 36.92
C TRP A 115 -24.21 -6.22 36.01
N PRO A 116 -24.37 -6.34 34.68
CA PRO A 116 -23.86 -5.37 33.71
C PRO A 116 -24.51 -3.99 33.90
N SER A 117 -23.64 -2.98 33.96
CA SER A 117 -23.99 -1.56 33.86
C SER A 117 -24.62 -1.26 32.50
N ARG A 118 -25.45 -0.24 32.44
CA ARG A 118 -26.28 0.17 31.30
C ARG A 118 -25.54 0.17 29.94
N PRO A 119 -26.22 -0.19 28.82
CA PRO A 119 -25.62 -0.13 27.47
C PRO A 119 -25.20 1.30 27.15
N GLY A 120 -23.90 1.54 26.98
CA GLY A 120 -23.34 2.83 26.57
C GLY A 120 -22.10 3.35 27.29
N GLU A 121 -21.79 2.87 28.51
CA GLU A 121 -20.67 3.41 29.30
C GLU A 121 -19.41 2.52 29.35
N ALA A 122 -19.51 1.24 28.99
CA ALA A 122 -18.43 0.27 29.14
C ALA A 122 -17.18 0.47 28.23
N PRO A 123 -17.25 0.92 26.96
CA PRO A 123 -16.07 0.90 26.10
C PRO A 123 -15.01 1.96 26.40
N LYS A 124 -15.39 3.13 26.95
CA LYS A 124 -14.42 4.22 27.20
C LYS A 124 -13.53 3.96 28.40
N ASN A 125 -14.08 3.44 29.50
CA ASN A 125 -13.31 3.12 30.69
C ASN A 125 -12.34 1.96 30.49
N SER A 126 -12.68 0.99 29.63
CA SER A 126 -11.79 -0.10 29.26
C SER A 126 -10.55 0.40 28.51
N ARG A 127 -10.71 1.29 27.52
CA ARG A 127 -9.59 1.87 26.76
C ARG A 127 -8.68 2.73 27.63
N LEU A 128 -9.23 3.54 28.52
CA LEU A 128 -8.43 4.34 29.44
C LEU A 128 -7.55 3.43 30.30
N LYS A 129 -8.11 2.36 30.84
CA LYS A 129 -7.37 1.38 31.64
C LYS A 129 -6.22 0.74 30.85
N THR A 130 -6.48 0.29 29.62
CA THR A 130 -5.46 -0.31 28.74
C THR A 130 -4.32 0.68 28.44
N VAL A 131 -4.64 1.95 28.16
CA VAL A 131 -3.63 2.99 27.90
C VAL A 131 -2.85 3.32 29.18
N GLN A 132 -3.49 3.35 30.36
CA GLN A 132 -2.83 3.55 31.65
C GLN A 132 -1.90 2.38 31.99
N GLU A 133 -2.33 1.13 31.79
CA GLU A 133 -1.49 -0.06 31.99
C GLU A 133 -0.24 -0.02 31.09
N TRP A 134 -0.37 0.35 29.82
CA TRP A 134 0.76 0.55 28.92
C TRP A 134 1.65 1.73 29.38
N PHE A 135 1.05 2.86 29.74
CA PHE A 135 1.77 4.07 30.10
C PHE A 135 2.62 3.90 31.39
N HIS A 136 2.12 3.17 32.37
CA HIS A 136 2.82 2.90 33.63
C HIS A 136 3.59 1.57 33.65
N GLY A 137 3.27 0.68 32.72
CA GLY A 137 3.85 -0.65 32.63
C GLY A 137 5.03 -0.71 31.63
N LYS A 138 5.44 -1.96 31.36
CA LYS A 138 6.41 -2.28 30.31
C LYS A 138 5.67 -2.99 29.19
N GLY A 139 5.79 -2.54 27.95
CA GLY A 139 5.13 -3.21 26.83
C GLY A 139 4.94 -2.35 25.60
N VAL A 140 4.31 -2.95 24.59
CA VAL A 140 4.05 -2.35 23.28
C VAL A 140 2.54 -2.09 23.14
N LEU A 141 2.15 -0.89 22.71
CA LEU A 141 0.76 -0.58 22.40
C LEU A 141 0.52 -0.66 20.89
N LEU A 142 -0.48 -1.44 20.50
CA LEU A 142 -0.97 -1.55 19.12
C LEU A 142 -2.27 -0.77 18.97
N VAL A 143 -2.37 0.08 17.94
CA VAL A 143 -3.60 0.83 17.64
C VAL A 143 -3.77 1.06 16.14
N SER A 144 -5.01 1.09 15.65
CA SER A 144 -5.26 1.42 14.25
C SER A 144 -5.21 2.92 13.99
N TYR A 145 -4.80 3.32 12.75
CA TYR A 145 -4.75 4.72 12.33
C TYR A 145 -6.05 5.49 12.61
N SER A 146 -7.19 4.88 12.29
CA SER A 146 -8.49 5.51 12.47
C SER A 146 -8.85 5.71 13.94
N LEU A 147 -8.57 4.71 14.79
CA LEU A 147 -8.82 4.80 16.22
C LEU A 147 -7.88 5.82 16.88
N PHE A 148 -6.59 5.78 16.58
CA PHE A 148 -5.62 6.75 17.06
C PHE A 148 -6.05 8.20 16.75
N ALA A 149 -6.35 8.48 15.47
CA ALA A 149 -6.79 9.80 15.06
C ALA A 149 -8.09 10.22 15.77
N GLY A 150 -9.06 9.31 15.92
CA GLY A 150 -10.30 9.55 16.65
C GLY A 150 -10.05 9.92 18.11
N LEU A 151 -9.21 9.18 18.81
CA LEU A 151 -8.87 9.42 20.22
C LEU A 151 -8.17 10.77 20.43
N VAL A 152 -7.21 11.11 19.55
CA VAL A 152 -6.49 12.40 19.61
C VAL A 152 -7.46 13.57 19.37
N PHE A 153 -8.34 13.49 18.36
CA PHE A 153 -9.29 14.57 18.08
C PHE A 153 -10.35 14.72 19.17
N ASN A 154 -10.85 13.61 19.72
CA ASN A 154 -11.82 13.67 20.82
C ASN A 154 -11.20 14.29 22.09
N GLY A 155 -9.97 13.91 22.41
CA GLY A 155 -9.25 14.47 23.56
C GLY A 155 -8.83 15.94 23.39
N SER A 156 -8.56 16.37 22.17
CA SER A 156 -8.23 17.78 21.86
C SER A 156 -9.47 18.68 21.75
N SER A 157 -10.67 18.10 21.73
CA SER A 157 -11.93 18.83 21.66
C SER A 157 -12.29 19.48 23.00
N SER A 158 -12.91 20.66 22.96
CA SER A 158 -13.47 21.33 24.13
C SER A 158 -14.58 20.49 24.80
N GLN A 159 -15.26 19.63 24.05
CA GLN A 159 -16.32 18.74 24.52
C GLN A 159 -15.80 17.35 24.95
N GLY A 160 -14.49 17.10 24.85
CA GLY A 160 -13.89 15.83 25.24
C GLY A 160 -14.03 15.56 26.75
N SER A 161 -14.38 14.32 27.11
CA SER A 161 -14.45 13.89 28.52
C SER A 161 -13.04 13.94 29.16
N SER A 162 -12.98 13.96 30.52
CA SER A 162 -11.69 13.89 31.23
C SER A 162 -10.88 12.66 30.81
N ALA A 163 -11.54 11.52 30.63
CA ALA A 163 -10.90 10.28 30.12
C ALA A 163 -10.34 10.43 28.70
N ASP A 164 -11.09 11.08 27.79
CA ASP A 164 -10.60 11.31 26.41
C ASP A 164 -9.36 12.22 26.40
N LYS A 165 -9.33 13.26 27.25
CA LYS A 165 -8.17 14.16 27.39
C LYS A 165 -6.95 13.43 27.95
N GLU A 166 -7.14 12.58 28.93
CA GLU A 166 -6.06 11.80 29.53
C GLU A 166 -5.49 10.77 28.55
N ILE A 167 -6.35 10.04 27.82
CA ILE A 167 -5.91 9.14 26.75
C ILE A 167 -5.11 9.91 25.69
N CYS A 168 -5.62 11.05 25.24
CA CYS A 168 -4.95 11.89 24.24
C CYS A 168 -3.56 12.31 24.72
N ARG A 169 -3.43 12.82 25.94
CA ARG A 169 -2.15 13.21 26.54
C ARG A 169 -1.17 12.04 26.58
N MET A 170 -1.60 10.87 27.09
CA MET A 170 -0.74 9.69 27.17
C MET A 170 -0.31 9.18 25.79
N LEU A 171 -1.16 9.26 24.77
CA LEU A 171 -0.83 8.84 23.40
C LEU A 171 0.12 9.83 22.68
N LEU A 172 0.09 11.12 23.03
CA LEU A 172 0.94 12.13 22.40
C LEU A 172 2.30 12.28 23.08
N GLU A 173 2.34 12.22 24.41
CA GLU A 173 3.52 12.45 25.24
C GLU A 173 4.24 11.16 25.67
N GLY A 174 3.49 10.06 25.77
CA GLY A 174 3.98 8.80 26.32
C GLY A 174 4.95 8.02 25.46
N PRO A 175 4.79 7.95 24.13
CA PRO A 175 5.64 7.11 23.31
C PRO A 175 7.11 7.53 23.34
N GLY A 176 8.01 6.62 23.70
CA GLY A 176 9.44 6.81 23.52
C GLY A 176 9.91 6.44 22.10
N ILE A 177 9.11 5.64 21.39
CA ILE A 177 9.27 5.32 19.97
C ILE A 177 7.91 5.12 19.31
N LEU A 178 7.76 5.68 18.10
CA LEU A 178 6.56 5.55 17.26
C LEU A 178 6.90 4.74 16.01
N ILE A 179 6.13 3.67 15.76
CA ILE A 179 6.28 2.83 14.57
C ILE A 179 5.00 2.92 13.77
N LEU A 180 5.12 3.28 12.49
CA LEU A 180 4.02 3.44 11.54
C LEU A 180 4.14 2.35 10.47
N ASP A 181 3.34 1.30 10.59
CA ASP A 181 3.30 0.25 9.55
C ASP A 181 2.38 0.66 8.41
N GLU A 182 2.73 0.23 7.19
CA GLU A 182 2.16 0.79 5.95
C GLU A 182 2.19 2.32 5.96
N GLY A 183 3.38 2.88 6.22
CA GLY A 183 3.65 4.30 6.46
C GLY A 183 3.19 5.24 5.33
N HIS A 184 2.70 4.71 4.22
CA HIS A 184 2.06 5.48 3.16
C HIS A 184 0.61 5.90 3.48
N PHE A 185 0.00 5.39 4.55
CA PHE A 185 -1.36 5.79 4.96
C PHE A 185 -1.48 7.28 5.31
N PRO A 186 -0.61 7.86 6.15
CA PRO A 186 -0.70 9.27 6.57
C PRO A 186 -0.10 10.27 5.57
N ARG A 187 -0.19 10.04 4.28
CA ARG A 187 0.48 10.85 3.25
C ARG A 187 -0.22 12.18 2.93
N ASN A 188 -1.53 12.28 3.15
CA ASN A 188 -2.31 13.45 2.79
C ASN A 188 -2.47 14.41 3.99
N GLU A 189 -1.97 15.65 3.86
CA GLU A 189 -2.00 16.68 4.89
C GLU A 189 -3.40 17.10 5.35
N ARG A 190 -4.42 16.91 4.50
CA ARG A 190 -5.82 17.24 4.84
C ARG A 190 -6.45 16.21 5.76
N THR A 191 -5.87 15.03 5.90
CA THR A 191 -6.45 13.96 6.72
C THR A 191 -6.25 14.19 8.22
N LYS A 192 -7.24 13.78 9.01
CA LYS A 192 -7.15 13.75 10.47
C LYS A 192 -5.95 12.91 10.94
N ILE A 193 -5.63 11.83 10.22
CA ILE A 193 -4.55 10.90 10.58
C ILE A 193 -3.20 11.63 10.61
N LEU A 194 -2.79 12.31 9.52
CA LEU A 194 -1.52 13.00 9.50
C LEU A 194 -1.47 14.12 10.56
N LYS A 195 -2.56 14.89 10.70
CA LYS A 195 -2.65 15.94 11.72
C LYS A 195 -2.50 15.42 13.16
N ALA A 196 -3.02 14.23 13.46
CA ALA A 196 -2.86 13.61 14.78
C ALA A 196 -1.42 13.11 14.98
N LEU A 197 -0.82 12.46 13.97
CA LEU A 197 0.53 11.92 14.05
C LEU A 197 1.62 13.00 14.19
N THR A 198 1.43 14.16 13.59
CA THR A 198 2.39 15.29 13.72
C THR A 198 2.43 15.85 15.14
N GLN A 199 1.40 15.63 15.97
CA GLN A 199 1.35 16.08 17.36
C GLN A 199 2.09 15.16 18.34
N VAL A 200 2.43 13.92 17.95
CA VAL A 200 3.20 13.01 18.80
C VAL A 200 4.59 13.59 19.06
N GLN A 201 5.00 13.66 20.32
CA GLN A 201 6.20 14.41 20.71
C GLN A 201 7.50 13.69 20.41
N THR A 202 7.50 12.33 20.39
CA THR A 202 8.75 11.59 20.18
C THR A 202 9.40 11.90 18.83
N VAL A 203 10.71 12.08 18.84
CA VAL A 203 11.54 12.22 17.65
C VAL A 203 11.90 10.86 17.03
N ARG A 204 11.83 9.78 17.81
CA ARG A 204 12.11 8.42 17.35
C ARG A 204 10.90 7.86 16.61
N ARG A 205 10.88 8.05 15.30
CA ARG A 205 9.77 7.62 14.43
C ARG A 205 10.27 6.66 13.36
N VAL A 206 9.64 5.51 13.22
CA VAL A 206 9.96 4.52 12.19
C VAL A 206 8.77 4.38 11.25
N LEU A 207 8.96 4.67 9.97
CA LEU A 207 7.97 4.40 8.94
C LEU A 207 8.37 3.11 8.21
N LEU A 208 7.45 2.15 8.16
CA LEU A 208 7.60 0.91 7.40
C LEU A 208 6.76 1.02 6.13
N SER A 209 7.36 0.91 4.98
CA SER A 209 6.63 0.93 3.72
C SER A 209 7.30 0.06 2.66
N GLY A 210 6.51 -0.67 1.89
CA GLY A 210 6.98 -1.32 0.65
C GLY A 210 7.06 -0.36 -0.53
N THR A 211 6.41 0.80 -0.43
CA THR A 211 6.30 1.79 -1.50
C THR A 211 6.22 3.19 -0.89
N LEU A 212 7.32 3.92 -0.95
CA LEU A 212 7.39 5.26 -0.36
C LEU A 212 6.79 6.32 -1.30
N PHE A 213 7.08 6.24 -2.60
CA PHE A 213 6.53 7.13 -3.62
C PHE A 213 5.36 6.46 -4.34
N GLN A 214 4.17 7.06 -4.33
CA GLN A 214 2.98 6.48 -4.95
C GLN A 214 2.29 7.39 -5.96
N ASN A 215 1.98 8.65 -5.59
CA ASN A 215 1.17 9.54 -6.41
C ASN A 215 1.91 10.81 -6.84
N ASN A 216 2.45 11.57 -5.87
CA ASN A 216 3.08 12.86 -6.12
C ASN A 216 4.14 13.19 -5.05
N PHE A 217 4.96 14.20 -5.34
CA PHE A 217 6.05 14.63 -4.46
C PHE A 217 5.56 15.33 -3.18
N GLN A 218 4.37 15.90 -3.18
CA GLN A 218 3.79 16.49 -1.97
C GLN A 218 3.51 15.41 -0.92
N GLU A 219 2.96 14.26 -1.33
CA GLU A 219 2.77 13.12 -0.44
C GLU A 219 4.11 12.58 0.08
N LEU A 220 5.12 12.49 -0.78
CA LEU A 220 6.48 12.09 -0.38
C LEU A 220 7.05 13.06 0.65
N PHE A 221 7.01 14.37 0.40
CA PHE A 221 7.47 15.40 1.34
C PHE A 221 6.80 15.25 2.72
N ASN A 222 5.48 15.04 2.76
CA ASN A 222 4.75 14.84 4.00
C ASN A 222 5.25 13.62 4.79
N LEU A 223 5.58 12.51 4.12
CA LEU A 223 6.11 11.30 4.75
C LEU A 223 7.55 11.51 5.26
N LEU A 224 8.40 12.17 4.48
CA LEU A 224 9.76 12.53 4.89
C LEU A 224 9.72 13.42 6.14
N LYS A 225 8.87 14.44 6.13
CA LYS A 225 8.70 15.36 7.25
C LYS A 225 8.05 14.69 8.47
N LEU A 226 7.11 13.77 8.29
CA LEU A 226 6.54 12.98 9.38
C LEU A 226 7.60 12.11 10.06
N SER A 227 8.48 11.47 9.26
CA SER A 227 9.57 10.66 9.78
C SER A 227 10.62 11.54 10.45
N ARG A 228 11.12 12.53 9.75
CA ARG A 228 12.23 13.41 10.21
C ARG A 228 11.89 14.87 9.97
N PRO A 229 11.28 15.57 10.95
CA PRO A 229 10.74 16.92 10.76
C PRO A 229 11.73 17.95 10.19
N ASN A 230 13.02 17.84 10.54
CA ASN A 230 14.07 18.80 10.16
C ASN A 230 15.03 18.22 9.10
N PHE A 231 14.55 17.32 8.22
CA PHE A 231 15.44 16.62 7.29
C PHE A 231 16.13 17.56 6.28
N MET A 232 15.48 18.65 5.86
CA MET A 232 16.09 19.64 4.97
C MET A 232 17.14 20.50 5.67
N GLU A 233 16.91 20.88 6.93
CA GLU A 233 17.84 21.70 7.71
C GLU A 233 19.17 21.00 8.02
N ARG A 234 19.17 19.67 8.01
CA ARG A 234 20.39 18.86 8.21
C ARG A 234 21.32 18.83 6.99
N CYS A 235 20.83 19.27 5.83
CA CYS A 235 21.65 19.46 4.64
C CYS A 235 22.13 20.91 4.60
N PRO A 236 23.47 21.19 4.66
CA PRO A 236 23.99 22.57 4.73
C PRO A 236 23.50 23.47 3.60
N GLU A 237 23.38 22.93 2.39
CA GLU A 237 22.90 23.71 1.23
C GLU A 237 21.46 24.21 1.46
N TYR A 238 20.57 23.33 1.94
CA TYR A 238 19.17 23.70 2.18
C TYR A 238 18.99 24.53 3.46
N ALA A 239 19.81 24.30 4.48
CA ALA A 239 19.80 25.12 5.69
C ALA A 239 20.11 26.59 5.36
N GLN A 240 21.17 26.85 4.57
CA GLN A 240 21.53 28.19 4.13
C GLN A 240 20.44 28.86 3.29
N LYS A 241 19.81 28.11 2.38
CA LYS A 241 18.68 28.61 1.56
C LYS A 241 17.48 28.98 2.42
N LEU A 242 17.14 28.14 3.40
CA LEU A 242 16.03 28.36 4.33
C LEU A 242 16.29 29.64 5.19
N GLU A 243 17.51 29.83 5.68
CA GLU A 243 17.88 31.00 6.43
C GLU A 243 17.87 32.27 5.57
N ALA A 244 18.43 32.21 4.36
CA ALA A 244 18.43 33.34 3.42
C ALA A 244 17.00 33.75 3.04
N ALA A 245 16.12 32.78 2.74
CA ALA A 245 14.72 33.04 2.41
C ALA A 245 13.95 33.61 3.61
N ALA A 246 14.21 33.11 4.82
CA ALA A 246 13.59 33.61 6.04
C ALA A 246 14.01 35.09 6.33
N LEU A 247 15.28 35.43 6.11
CA LEU A 247 15.79 36.81 6.23
C LEU A 247 15.17 37.74 5.18
N GLN A 248 15.01 37.29 3.95
CA GLN A 248 14.37 38.09 2.89
C GLN A 248 12.91 38.41 3.22
N ILE A 249 12.16 37.42 3.72
CA ILE A 249 10.77 37.60 4.17
C ILE A 249 10.71 38.61 5.34
N SER A 250 11.63 38.51 6.32
CA SER A 250 11.67 39.42 7.48
C SER A 250 11.99 40.85 7.08
N ASN A 251 12.75 41.06 6.00
CA ASN A 251 13.15 42.38 5.52
C ASN A 251 12.15 43.01 4.53
N GLY A 252 11.01 42.36 4.28
CA GLY A 252 9.94 42.87 3.39
C GLY A 252 10.36 42.99 1.92
N VAL A 253 11.44 42.30 1.50
CA VAL A 253 11.88 42.27 0.12
C VAL A 253 10.98 41.28 -0.62
N SER A 254 10.25 41.76 -1.64
CA SER A 254 9.53 40.90 -2.58
C SER A 254 10.49 39.90 -3.21
N THR A 255 10.47 38.68 -2.75
CA THR A 255 11.22 37.60 -3.39
C THR A 255 10.50 37.21 -4.67
N SER A 256 11.23 36.65 -5.64
CA SER A 256 10.71 35.97 -6.84
C SER A 256 9.80 34.78 -6.53
N VAL A 257 9.34 34.65 -5.32
CA VAL A 257 8.34 33.68 -4.80
C VAL A 257 6.95 34.29 -5.02
N GLU A 258 6.58 34.53 -6.29
CA GLU A 258 5.38 35.26 -6.70
C GLU A 258 4.03 34.60 -6.35
N ASN A 259 4.03 33.41 -5.74
CA ASN A 259 2.80 32.65 -5.44
C ASN A 259 2.59 32.31 -3.96
N ILE A 260 3.35 32.88 -3.04
CA ILE A 260 3.00 32.79 -1.61
C ILE A 260 2.24 34.07 -1.26
N ASP A 261 0.96 33.93 -0.86
CA ASP A 261 0.20 35.04 -0.28
C ASP A 261 0.97 35.59 0.95
N LEU A 262 1.78 36.62 0.71
CA LEU A 262 2.66 37.27 1.69
C LEU A 262 1.88 37.88 2.87
N LEU A 263 0.58 38.06 2.73
CA LEU A 263 -0.31 38.66 3.73
C LEU A 263 -0.64 37.76 4.94
N GLU A 264 -0.34 36.44 4.88
CA GLU A 264 -0.58 35.52 5.99
C GLU A 264 0.69 35.05 6.73
N LEU A 265 1.87 35.54 6.35
CA LEU A 265 3.14 35.17 6.98
C LEU A 265 3.42 36.07 8.18
N GLU A 266 2.86 35.77 9.33
CA GLU A 266 3.42 36.22 10.61
C GLU A 266 4.85 35.70 10.73
N THR A 267 5.81 36.57 10.76
CA THR A 267 7.24 36.42 10.48
C THR A 267 8.04 35.48 11.40
N ASN A 268 7.42 34.79 12.35
CA ASN A 268 8.12 33.89 13.29
C ASN A 268 7.35 32.61 13.65
N SER A 269 6.35 32.20 12.88
CA SER A 269 5.61 30.98 13.21
C SER A 269 6.28 29.73 12.60
N SER A 270 6.32 28.63 13.34
CA SER A 270 6.77 27.31 12.86
C SER A 270 6.00 26.84 11.61
N LYS A 271 4.80 27.37 11.40
CA LYS A 271 3.97 27.12 10.20
C LYS A 271 4.54 27.79 8.96
N SER A 272 5.06 29.01 9.06
CA SER A 272 5.68 29.75 7.94
C SER A 272 6.94 29.04 7.46
N ARG A 273 7.79 28.58 8.38
CA ARG A 273 8.99 27.80 8.07
C ARG A 273 8.66 26.48 7.37
N ALA A 274 7.64 25.76 7.84
CA ALA A 274 7.19 24.53 7.20
C ALA A 274 6.64 24.71 5.78
N ARG A 275 5.99 25.85 5.49
CA ARG A 275 5.53 26.22 4.14
C ARG A 275 6.71 26.53 3.22
N LEU A 276 7.70 27.24 3.73
CA LEU A 276 8.92 27.58 2.99
C LEU A 276 9.74 26.34 2.62
N GLU A 277 9.95 25.40 3.56
CA GLU A 277 10.61 24.13 3.28
C GLU A 277 9.90 23.34 2.17
N LYS A 278 8.56 23.28 2.26
CA LYS A 278 7.75 22.61 1.24
C LYS A 278 7.88 23.28 -0.12
N HIS A 279 7.89 24.61 -0.17
CA HIS A 279 8.06 25.35 -1.41
C HIS A 279 9.42 25.07 -2.06
N ILE A 280 10.51 25.20 -1.31
CA ILE A 280 11.87 24.92 -1.80
C ILE A 280 11.97 23.47 -2.31
N PHE A 281 11.40 22.50 -1.58
CA PHE A 281 11.39 21.11 -2.01
C PHE A 281 10.63 20.90 -3.33
N MET A 282 9.48 21.58 -3.47
CA MET A 282 8.64 21.44 -4.67
C MET A 282 9.31 22.10 -5.88
N GLU A 283 9.91 23.29 -5.74
CA GLU A 283 10.55 24.00 -6.84
C GLU A 283 11.89 23.37 -7.27
N GLU A 284 12.78 23.06 -6.32
CA GLU A 284 14.13 22.63 -6.68
C GLU A 284 14.27 21.14 -6.97
N ILE A 285 13.34 20.32 -6.44
CA ILE A 285 13.43 18.86 -6.57
C ILE A 285 12.25 18.32 -7.38
N ALA A 286 11.01 18.61 -6.94
CA ALA A 286 9.84 17.98 -7.51
C ALA A 286 9.52 18.47 -8.94
N HIS A 287 9.61 19.78 -9.19
CA HIS A 287 9.31 20.40 -10.47
C HIS A 287 10.12 19.76 -11.60
N ASN A 288 11.44 19.70 -11.45
CA ASN A 288 12.35 19.14 -12.45
C ASN A 288 12.17 17.64 -12.71
N ILE A 289 11.48 16.92 -11.82
CA ILE A 289 11.20 15.49 -11.98
C ILE A 289 9.82 15.27 -12.61
N THR A 290 8.88 16.19 -12.39
CA THR A 290 7.48 16.04 -12.85
C THR A 290 7.23 16.68 -14.21
N GLU A 291 7.88 17.77 -14.55
CA GLU A 291 7.74 18.49 -15.81
C GLU A 291 8.86 18.12 -16.77
N ILE A 292 8.75 16.92 -17.36
CA ILE A 292 9.69 16.48 -18.37
C ILE A 292 9.18 16.96 -19.73
N GLY A 293 9.90 17.91 -20.34
CA GLY A 293 9.79 18.20 -21.77
C GLY A 293 10.48 17.15 -22.62
N ASP A 294 10.23 17.16 -23.92
CA ASP A 294 10.81 16.21 -24.89
C ASP A 294 12.32 16.44 -25.16
N ASN A 295 12.97 17.35 -24.44
CA ASN A 295 14.36 17.76 -24.69
C ASN A 295 15.37 16.99 -23.81
N GLN A 296 16.54 16.67 -24.35
CA GLN A 296 17.64 16.02 -23.60
C GLN A 296 18.15 16.83 -22.41
N ALA A 297 18.01 18.18 -22.45
CA ALA A 297 18.37 19.07 -21.34
C ALA A 297 17.51 18.79 -20.09
N ASP A 298 16.21 18.56 -20.28
CA ASP A 298 15.25 18.29 -19.20
C ASP A 298 15.56 16.96 -18.49
N VAL A 299 16.05 15.96 -19.22
CA VAL A 299 16.50 14.67 -18.65
C VAL A 299 17.71 14.89 -17.73
N GLY A 300 18.64 15.75 -18.12
CA GLY A 300 19.82 16.09 -17.30
C GLY A 300 19.46 16.74 -15.97
N GLU A 301 18.52 17.70 -15.96
CA GLU A 301 18.04 18.35 -14.74
C GLU A 301 17.25 17.39 -13.84
N MET A 302 16.43 16.53 -14.43
CA MET A 302 15.74 15.47 -13.71
C MET A 302 16.73 14.54 -12.98
N CYS A 303 17.81 14.12 -13.69
CA CYS A 303 18.84 13.27 -13.12
C CYS A 303 19.51 13.91 -11.91
N LYS A 304 19.87 15.20 -12.01
CA LYS A 304 20.45 15.96 -10.91
C LYS A 304 19.49 16.05 -9.72
N SER A 305 18.21 16.30 -9.98
CA SER A 305 17.19 16.42 -8.93
C SER A 305 16.92 15.09 -8.22
N ILE A 306 16.94 13.96 -8.94
CA ILE A 306 16.90 12.63 -8.34
C ILE A 306 18.12 12.38 -7.45
N GLN A 307 19.33 12.75 -7.91
CA GLN A 307 20.56 12.60 -7.11
C GLN A 307 20.52 13.48 -5.85
N LYS A 308 20.06 14.73 -5.96
CA LYS A 308 19.87 15.62 -4.81
C LYS A 308 18.92 14.98 -3.77
N LEU A 309 17.78 14.47 -4.22
CA LEU A 309 16.82 13.82 -3.33
C LEU A 309 17.40 12.57 -2.66
N ARG A 310 18.12 11.74 -3.41
CA ARG A 310 18.84 10.59 -2.84
C ARG A 310 19.84 10.99 -1.77
N HIS A 311 20.66 11.99 -2.04
CA HIS A 311 21.63 12.50 -1.08
C HIS A 311 20.96 13.03 0.20
N LEU A 312 19.87 13.78 0.06
CA LEU A 312 19.10 14.35 1.16
C LEU A 312 18.45 13.26 2.05
N THR A 313 18.04 12.13 1.46
CA THR A 313 17.29 11.09 2.14
C THR A 313 18.13 9.89 2.59
N ALA A 314 19.30 9.66 2.00
CA ALA A 314 20.19 8.53 2.30
C ALA A 314 20.49 8.33 3.80
N PRO A 315 20.65 9.37 4.63
CA PRO A 315 20.96 9.18 6.05
C PRO A 315 19.84 8.52 6.84
N PHE A 316 18.58 8.65 6.41
CA PHE A 316 17.42 8.17 7.18
C PHE A 316 16.43 7.30 6.41
N ILE A 317 16.75 6.91 5.17
CA ILE A 317 15.99 5.89 4.42
C ILE A 317 16.88 4.67 4.17
N HIS A 318 16.45 3.52 4.64
CA HIS A 318 17.05 2.24 4.30
C HIS A 318 16.16 1.54 3.27
N TRP A 319 16.70 1.37 2.06
CA TRP A 319 15.98 0.70 0.98
C TRP A 319 16.46 -0.73 0.79
N TYR A 320 15.52 -1.66 0.56
CA TYR A 320 15.82 -3.03 0.22
C TYR A 320 14.84 -3.56 -0.84
N GLY A 321 15.35 -3.87 -2.02
CA GLY A 321 14.57 -4.28 -3.21
C GLY A 321 13.98 -5.68 -3.11
N GLY A 322 14.42 -6.51 -2.15
CA GLY A 322 13.88 -7.85 -1.94
C GLY A 322 14.72 -8.98 -2.54
N GLN A 323 16.06 -8.82 -2.63
CA GLN A 323 16.97 -9.87 -3.17
C GLN A 323 16.83 -11.24 -2.48
N ILE A 324 16.30 -11.27 -1.25
CA ILE A 324 15.97 -12.55 -0.59
C ILE A 324 14.92 -13.35 -1.39
N LEU A 325 14.13 -12.68 -2.22
CA LEU A 325 13.15 -13.32 -3.08
C LEU A 325 13.79 -13.98 -4.32
N ASP A 326 15.08 -13.71 -4.58
CA ASP A 326 15.84 -14.35 -5.68
C ASP A 326 16.09 -15.84 -5.42
N CYS A 327 15.94 -16.30 -4.16
CA CYS A 327 15.96 -17.73 -3.83
C CYS A 327 14.65 -18.47 -4.17
N LEU A 328 13.58 -17.74 -4.55
CA LEU A 328 12.33 -18.32 -5.00
C LEU A 328 12.44 -18.81 -6.46
N PRO A 329 11.54 -19.69 -6.91
CA PRO A 329 11.58 -20.23 -8.28
C PRO A 329 11.53 -19.17 -9.38
N GLY A 330 11.05 -17.98 -9.08
CA GLY A 330 11.04 -16.82 -9.98
C GLY A 330 9.68 -16.16 -10.12
N LEU A 331 9.71 -14.95 -10.69
CA LEU A 331 8.53 -14.15 -11.05
C LEU A 331 8.65 -13.71 -12.50
N GLN A 332 7.64 -13.99 -13.29
CA GLN A 332 7.54 -13.49 -14.66
C GLN A 332 6.27 -12.67 -14.82
N GLU A 333 6.41 -11.42 -15.19
CA GLU A 333 5.29 -10.51 -15.40
C GLU A 333 5.16 -10.15 -16.87
N PHE A 334 3.92 -10.18 -17.38
CA PHE A 334 3.61 -9.87 -18.78
C PHE A 334 2.52 -8.80 -18.86
N ALA A 335 2.72 -7.83 -19.74
CA ALA A 335 1.67 -6.95 -20.23
C ALA A 335 1.06 -7.59 -21.47
N ILE A 336 -0.19 -8.00 -21.37
CA ILE A 336 -0.95 -8.64 -22.43
C ILE A 336 -1.82 -7.58 -23.11
N MET A 337 -1.40 -7.15 -24.30
CA MET A 337 -2.10 -6.14 -25.08
C MET A 337 -3.19 -6.82 -25.91
N LEU A 338 -4.44 -6.52 -25.64
CA LEU A 338 -5.62 -7.17 -26.22
C LEU A 338 -6.38 -6.21 -27.11
N LYS A 339 -6.89 -6.73 -28.24
CA LYS A 339 -7.77 -5.99 -29.17
C LYS A 339 -9.20 -6.05 -28.66
N LEU A 340 -9.89 -4.93 -28.69
CA LEU A 340 -11.32 -4.88 -28.33
C LEU A 340 -12.16 -5.73 -29.29
N THR A 341 -13.15 -6.42 -28.75
CA THR A 341 -14.22 -7.06 -29.56
C THR A 341 -15.11 -6.00 -30.21
N GLU A 342 -15.85 -6.37 -31.23
CA GLU A 342 -16.79 -5.47 -31.88
C GLU A 342 -17.88 -4.97 -30.90
N SER A 343 -18.36 -5.85 -30.03
CA SER A 343 -19.32 -5.51 -28.98
C SER A 343 -18.76 -4.45 -28.01
N GLN A 344 -17.50 -4.55 -27.61
CA GLN A 344 -16.83 -3.57 -26.77
C GLN A 344 -16.65 -2.22 -27.48
N ARG A 345 -16.25 -2.23 -28.78
CA ARG A 345 -16.13 -0.99 -29.57
C ARG A 345 -17.46 -0.23 -29.67
N LYS A 346 -18.56 -0.95 -29.95
CA LYS A 346 -19.91 -0.37 -30.00
C LYS A 346 -20.30 0.23 -28.64
N ALA A 347 -20.05 -0.49 -27.53
CA ALA A 347 -20.34 0.01 -26.19
C ALA A 347 -19.55 1.28 -25.85
N LEU A 348 -18.26 1.33 -26.19
CA LEU A 348 -17.40 2.50 -25.97
C LEU A 348 -17.81 3.70 -26.83
N SER A 349 -18.28 3.48 -28.07
CA SER A 349 -18.80 4.55 -28.95
C SER A 349 -20.05 5.19 -28.35
N ASN A 350 -20.99 4.39 -27.89
CA ASN A 350 -22.22 4.87 -27.25
C ASN A 350 -21.92 5.68 -25.97
N MET A 351 -20.93 5.28 -25.17
CA MET A 351 -20.50 6.04 -23.99
C MET A 351 -19.93 7.44 -24.31
N LYS A 352 -19.29 7.61 -25.48
CA LYS A 352 -18.77 8.92 -25.90
C LYS A 352 -19.89 9.91 -26.24
N GLU A 353 -21.04 9.42 -26.70
CA GLU A 353 -22.22 10.21 -27.02
C GLU A 353 -23.01 10.64 -25.77
N GLU A 354 -23.00 9.81 -24.72
CA GLU A 354 -23.65 10.07 -23.41
C GLU A 354 -22.91 11.06 -22.50
N ARG A 355 -22.28 12.10 -23.04
CA ARG A 355 -21.49 13.09 -22.25
C ARG A 355 -22.40 14.01 -21.40
N GLY A 356 -23.12 13.44 -20.43
CA GLY A 356 -23.89 14.18 -19.41
C GLY A 356 -23.30 14.02 -18.03
N SER A 357 -23.22 15.08 -17.26
CA SER A 357 -23.02 15.31 -15.81
C SER A 357 -22.30 14.30 -14.88
N LYS A 358 -21.66 13.22 -15.38
CA LYS A 358 -20.97 12.23 -14.52
C LYS A 358 -19.56 12.69 -14.15
N THR A 359 -19.15 12.39 -12.92
CA THR A 359 -17.79 12.69 -12.44
C THR A 359 -16.74 11.94 -13.25
N ARG A 360 -15.51 12.47 -13.31
CA ARG A 360 -14.39 11.84 -14.03
C ARG A 360 -14.11 10.42 -13.50
N LEU A 361 -14.27 10.20 -12.19
CA LEU A 361 -14.05 8.89 -11.55
C LEU A 361 -15.08 7.86 -12.02
N GLU A 362 -16.36 8.23 -12.06
CA GLU A 362 -17.44 7.36 -12.58
C GLU A 362 -17.22 6.98 -14.03
N GLN A 363 -16.78 7.94 -14.86
CA GLN A 363 -16.43 7.67 -16.25
C GLN A 363 -15.28 6.67 -16.37
N ASP A 364 -14.24 6.80 -15.55
CA ASP A 364 -13.10 5.88 -15.56
C ASP A 364 -13.50 4.45 -15.12
N ILE A 365 -14.38 4.32 -14.13
CA ILE A 365 -14.91 3.02 -13.68
C ILE A 365 -15.74 2.36 -14.80
N ARG A 366 -16.69 3.08 -15.38
CA ARG A 366 -17.52 2.57 -16.48
C ARG A 366 -16.69 2.16 -17.70
N PHE A 367 -15.67 2.96 -18.00
CA PHE A 367 -14.75 2.68 -19.08
C PHE A 367 -13.97 1.39 -18.85
N SER A 368 -13.40 1.21 -17.65
CA SER A 368 -12.69 -0.01 -17.26
C SER A 368 -13.61 -1.24 -17.31
N ALA A 369 -14.86 -1.09 -16.87
CA ALA A 369 -15.86 -2.16 -16.91
C ALA A 369 -16.12 -2.64 -18.35
N VAL A 370 -16.30 -1.73 -19.31
CA VAL A 370 -16.49 -2.10 -20.74
C VAL A 370 -15.24 -2.77 -21.31
N CYS A 371 -14.04 -2.35 -20.91
CA CYS A 371 -12.79 -3.00 -21.34
C CYS A 371 -12.71 -4.48 -20.88
N ILE A 372 -13.41 -4.84 -19.80
CA ILE A 372 -13.52 -6.22 -19.35
C ILE A 372 -14.63 -6.93 -20.13
N HIS A 373 -15.86 -6.42 -20.06
CA HIS A 373 -17.03 -6.97 -20.76
C HIS A 373 -18.15 -5.93 -20.91
N PRO A 374 -18.80 -5.80 -22.09
CA PRO A 374 -19.83 -4.76 -22.34
C PRO A 374 -21.06 -4.85 -21.42
N VAL A 375 -21.38 -6.03 -20.92
CA VAL A 375 -22.54 -6.25 -20.04
C VAL A 375 -22.43 -5.46 -18.72
N LEU A 376 -21.21 -5.22 -18.25
CA LEU A 376 -20.96 -4.49 -17.00
C LEU A 376 -21.43 -3.01 -17.08
N LEU A 377 -21.55 -2.44 -18.29
CA LEU A 377 -22.09 -1.10 -18.46
C LEU A 377 -23.58 -1.02 -18.11
N LYS A 378 -24.36 -2.06 -18.43
CA LYS A 378 -25.80 -2.12 -18.14
C LYS A 378 -26.09 -2.25 -16.65
N SER A 379 -25.17 -2.81 -15.91
CA SER A 379 -25.28 -3.06 -14.49
C SER A 379 -25.22 -1.80 -13.63
N GLU A 380 -24.45 -0.79 -14.06
CA GLU A 380 -24.33 0.47 -13.32
C GLU A 380 -25.51 1.44 -13.54
N VAL A 381 -26.22 1.31 -14.66
CA VAL A 381 -27.43 2.13 -14.94
C VAL A 381 -28.60 1.73 -14.04
N ALA A 382 -28.61 0.52 -13.50
CA ALA A 382 -29.64 0.06 -12.56
C ALA A 382 -29.45 0.59 -11.12
N GLU A 383 -28.27 1.09 -10.77
CA GLU A 383 -28.01 1.69 -9.45
C GLU A 383 -28.64 3.08 -9.26
N ASP A 384 -29.00 3.77 -10.35
CA ASP A 384 -29.67 5.08 -10.31
C ASP A 384 -31.21 4.98 -10.06
N CYS A 385 -31.76 3.77 -9.97
CA CYS A 385 -33.16 3.54 -9.57
C CYS A 385 -33.24 3.25 -8.06
N GLU A 386 -33.70 4.20 -7.28
CA GLU A 386 -33.83 4.16 -5.80
C GLU A 386 -34.69 3.01 -5.22
N SER A 387 -35.18 2.09 -6.02
CA SER A 387 -36.13 1.04 -5.63
C SER A 387 -35.60 -0.39 -5.62
N VAL A 388 -34.33 -0.64 -5.95
CA VAL A 388 -33.77 -2.00 -5.94
C VAL A 388 -32.79 -2.14 -4.76
N PRO A 389 -32.96 -3.12 -3.85
CA PRO A 389 -32.03 -3.34 -2.77
C PRO A 389 -30.64 -3.66 -3.33
N LYS A 390 -29.58 -3.07 -2.74
CA LYS A 390 -28.14 -3.25 -3.04
C LYS A 390 -27.64 -4.69 -2.84
N SER A 391 -28.45 -5.70 -3.21
CA SER A 391 -28.06 -7.08 -3.24
C SER A 391 -27.29 -7.34 -4.53
N ARG A 392 -26.17 -8.06 -4.43
CA ARG A 392 -25.32 -8.56 -5.51
C ARG A 392 -26.09 -8.73 -6.82
N MET A 393 -25.59 -8.08 -7.90
CA MET A 393 -26.20 -8.25 -9.22
C MET A 393 -26.25 -9.69 -9.62
N ASP A 394 -27.45 -10.18 -9.90
CA ASP A 394 -27.69 -11.55 -10.28
C ASP A 394 -27.49 -11.71 -11.80
N PHE A 395 -26.24 -11.93 -12.22
CA PHE A 395 -25.90 -12.30 -13.59
C PHE A 395 -26.40 -13.72 -13.97
N ARG A 396 -27.00 -14.46 -13.00
CA ARG A 396 -27.44 -15.84 -13.18
C ARG A 396 -28.57 -16.02 -14.20
N CYS A 397 -29.35 -14.97 -14.40
CA CYS A 397 -30.54 -15.04 -15.27
C CYS A 397 -30.26 -14.75 -16.75
N SER A 398 -29.06 -14.32 -17.14
CA SER A 398 -28.73 -13.98 -18.52
C SER A 398 -27.49 -14.76 -18.96
N ASN A 399 -27.66 -15.55 -20.04
CA ASN A 399 -26.58 -16.31 -20.66
C ASN A 399 -25.64 -15.33 -21.39
N HIS A 400 -24.67 -14.73 -20.65
CA HIS A 400 -23.71 -13.80 -21.22
C HIS A 400 -22.58 -14.58 -21.90
N ASP A 401 -22.46 -14.41 -23.21
CA ASP A 401 -21.39 -15.03 -23.98
C ASP A 401 -20.04 -14.38 -23.58
N PRO A 402 -19.12 -15.15 -22.98
CA PRO A 402 -17.80 -14.67 -22.59
C PRO A 402 -16.97 -14.08 -23.75
N LEU A 403 -17.27 -14.48 -24.99
CA LEU A 403 -16.58 -14.02 -26.20
C LEU A 403 -16.87 -12.55 -26.55
N HIS A 404 -17.91 -11.95 -25.97
CA HIS A 404 -18.19 -10.51 -26.13
C HIS A 404 -17.17 -9.63 -25.39
N GLY A 405 -16.42 -10.16 -24.42
CA GLY A 405 -15.36 -9.48 -23.70
C GLY A 405 -14.00 -10.14 -23.95
N VAL A 406 -13.02 -9.39 -24.46
CA VAL A 406 -11.71 -9.95 -24.76
C VAL A 406 -10.97 -10.44 -23.51
N LYS A 407 -11.13 -9.76 -22.36
CA LYS A 407 -10.49 -10.16 -21.10
C LYS A 407 -11.15 -11.40 -20.49
N THR A 408 -12.46 -11.52 -20.59
CA THR A 408 -13.20 -12.74 -20.15
C THR A 408 -12.82 -13.95 -20.99
N THR A 409 -12.65 -13.77 -22.31
CA THR A 409 -12.13 -14.82 -23.20
C THR A 409 -10.74 -15.29 -22.73
N PHE A 410 -9.79 -14.38 -22.50
CA PHE A 410 -8.46 -14.71 -21.99
C PHE A 410 -8.51 -15.47 -20.65
N VAL A 411 -9.37 -15.02 -19.73
CA VAL A 411 -9.56 -15.67 -18.42
C VAL A 411 -9.98 -17.12 -18.58
N LEU A 412 -10.98 -17.39 -19.43
CA LEU A 412 -11.45 -18.75 -19.66
C LEU A 412 -10.39 -19.64 -20.32
N ASP A 413 -9.67 -19.11 -21.31
CA ASP A 413 -8.60 -19.85 -21.97
C ASP A 413 -7.48 -20.21 -20.98
N LEU A 414 -7.06 -19.27 -20.11
CA LEU A 414 -6.07 -19.56 -19.07
C LEU A 414 -6.58 -20.56 -18.03
N LEU A 415 -7.79 -20.41 -17.53
CA LEU A 415 -8.36 -21.36 -16.56
C LEU A 415 -8.52 -22.75 -17.15
N ASN A 416 -8.90 -22.85 -18.43
CA ASN A 416 -8.96 -24.13 -19.13
C ASN A 416 -7.58 -24.79 -19.24
N PHE A 417 -6.54 -24.02 -19.54
CA PHE A 417 -5.16 -24.51 -19.54
C PHE A 417 -4.74 -24.97 -18.15
N CYS A 418 -4.93 -24.14 -17.10
CA CYS A 418 -4.50 -24.44 -15.73
C CYS A 418 -5.20 -25.68 -15.14
N LYS A 419 -6.46 -25.92 -15.51
CA LYS A 419 -7.20 -27.10 -15.10
C LYS A 419 -6.52 -28.43 -15.48
N HIS A 420 -5.81 -28.45 -16.61
CA HIS A 420 -5.10 -29.66 -17.07
C HIS A 420 -3.74 -29.85 -16.36
N TRP A 421 -3.18 -28.78 -15.79
CA TRP A 421 -1.85 -28.77 -15.15
C TRP A 421 -1.90 -28.68 -13.63
N ASP A 422 -3.09 -28.75 -13.03
CA ASP A 422 -3.31 -28.56 -11.58
C ASP A 422 -2.65 -27.28 -11.02
N GLU A 423 -2.76 -26.19 -11.81
CA GLU A 423 -2.27 -24.87 -11.42
C GLU A 423 -3.41 -24.00 -10.89
N LYS A 424 -3.18 -23.34 -9.76
CA LYS A 424 -4.16 -22.44 -9.16
C LYS A 424 -3.97 -21.01 -9.64
N VAL A 425 -5.08 -20.34 -9.92
CA VAL A 425 -5.11 -18.97 -10.47
C VAL A 425 -5.73 -18.01 -9.47
N ILE A 426 -5.14 -16.83 -9.31
CA ILE A 426 -5.76 -15.69 -8.64
C ILE A 426 -6.20 -14.68 -9.70
N ILE A 427 -7.42 -14.21 -9.61
CA ILE A 427 -7.95 -13.14 -10.47
C ILE A 427 -8.24 -11.92 -9.61
N PHE A 428 -7.50 -10.85 -9.86
CA PHE A 428 -7.66 -9.59 -9.16
C PHE A 428 -8.47 -8.59 -9.96
N SER A 429 -9.38 -7.87 -9.28
CA SER A 429 -10.05 -6.69 -9.82
C SER A 429 -10.16 -5.58 -8.77
N GLN A 430 -10.22 -4.31 -9.22
CA GLN A 430 -10.43 -3.14 -8.36
C GLN A 430 -11.87 -3.04 -7.87
N THR A 431 -12.82 -3.50 -8.68
CA THR A 431 -14.25 -3.47 -8.41
C THR A 431 -14.83 -4.88 -8.29
N LEU A 432 -15.99 -5.03 -7.67
CA LEU A 432 -16.60 -6.34 -7.43
C LEU A 432 -17.37 -6.88 -8.64
N SER A 433 -18.00 -6.00 -9.43
CA SER A 433 -18.84 -6.39 -10.56
C SER A 433 -18.14 -7.29 -11.60
N PRO A 434 -16.87 -7.07 -11.99
CA PRO A 434 -16.15 -8.00 -12.84
C PRO A 434 -15.96 -9.40 -12.23
N LEU A 435 -15.73 -9.45 -10.92
CA LEU A 435 -15.58 -10.73 -10.22
C LEU A 435 -16.92 -11.47 -10.14
N ASP A 436 -18.04 -10.74 -9.94
CA ASP A 436 -19.39 -11.31 -9.95
C ASP A 436 -19.74 -11.88 -11.34
N LEU A 437 -19.35 -11.15 -12.41
CA LEU A 437 -19.53 -11.64 -13.78
C LEU A 437 -18.72 -12.92 -14.05
N ILE A 438 -17.45 -12.95 -13.66
CA ILE A 438 -16.61 -14.15 -13.85
C ILE A 438 -17.14 -15.32 -13.03
N GLU A 439 -17.58 -15.09 -11.77
CA GLU A 439 -18.22 -16.11 -10.92
C GLU A 439 -19.40 -16.73 -11.67
N SER A 440 -20.32 -15.91 -12.21
CA SER A 440 -21.47 -16.38 -12.99
C SER A 440 -21.09 -17.10 -14.28
N MET A 441 -20.08 -16.60 -15.01
CA MET A 441 -19.60 -17.26 -16.24
C MET A 441 -19.04 -18.66 -15.95
N LEU A 442 -18.25 -18.82 -14.91
CA LEU A 442 -17.66 -20.11 -14.53
C LEU A 442 -18.73 -21.10 -14.03
N GLU A 443 -19.77 -20.62 -13.34
CA GLU A 443 -20.94 -21.43 -13.00
C GLU A 443 -21.67 -21.92 -14.27
N ASN A 444 -21.88 -21.02 -15.25
CA ASN A 444 -22.63 -21.34 -16.46
C ASN A 444 -21.85 -22.24 -17.44
N VAL A 445 -20.54 -21.98 -17.64
CA VAL A 445 -19.72 -22.68 -18.63
C VAL A 445 -19.26 -24.04 -18.13
N TRP A 446 -18.87 -24.16 -16.86
CA TRP A 446 -18.26 -25.37 -16.32
C TRP A 446 -19.02 -25.97 -15.13
N GLY A 447 -20.12 -25.38 -14.69
CA GLY A 447 -20.87 -25.84 -13.51
C GLY A 447 -20.05 -25.70 -12.20
N TRP A 448 -19.05 -24.85 -12.17
CA TRP A 448 -18.24 -24.66 -10.97
C TRP A 448 -19.05 -24.04 -9.84
N ARG A 449 -18.74 -24.45 -8.61
CA ARG A 449 -19.48 -24.00 -7.42
C ARG A 449 -18.57 -23.16 -6.51
N LYS A 450 -19.13 -22.09 -6.00
CA LYS A 450 -18.51 -21.27 -4.96
C LYS A 450 -18.24 -22.10 -3.70
N GLY A 451 -17.06 -21.92 -3.09
CA GLY A 451 -16.64 -22.68 -1.91
C GLY A 451 -15.99 -24.04 -2.25
N HIS A 452 -16.01 -24.46 -3.54
CA HIS A 452 -15.37 -25.67 -4.04
C HIS A 452 -14.30 -25.32 -5.08
N GLN A 453 -14.64 -25.31 -6.37
CA GLN A 453 -13.69 -25.00 -7.45
C GLN A 453 -13.33 -23.50 -7.50
N MET A 454 -14.26 -22.65 -7.07
CA MET A 454 -14.09 -21.19 -6.99
C MET A 454 -14.14 -20.74 -5.55
N LEU A 455 -13.17 -19.94 -5.15
CA LEU A 455 -13.14 -19.22 -3.88
C LEU A 455 -13.27 -17.73 -4.13
N ARG A 456 -13.76 -17.00 -3.14
CA ARG A 456 -13.96 -15.55 -3.21
C ARG A 456 -13.32 -14.87 -2.01
N LEU A 457 -12.66 -13.74 -2.23
CA LEU A 457 -12.07 -12.92 -1.19
C LEU A 457 -12.36 -11.43 -1.46
N ASP A 458 -13.26 -10.85 -0.69
CA ASP A 458 -13.63 -9.44 -0.80
C ASP A 458 -13.68 -8.72 0.57
N GLY A 459 -13.91 -7.39 0.55
CA GLY A 459 -13.86 -6.57 1.76
C GLY A 459 -15.06 -6.74 2.71
N VAL A 460 -16.13 -7.41 2.27
CA VAL A 460 -17.35 -7.62 3.07
C VAL A 460 -17.22 -8.86 3.96
N MET A 461 -16.27 -9.74 3.63
CA MET A 461 -16.09 -11.03 4.32
C MET A 461 -15.56 -10.85 5.75
N PRO A 462 -16.17 -11.52 6.77
CA PRO A 462 -15.66 -11.56 8.13
C PRO A 462 -14.23 -12.12 8.22
N SER A 463 -13.47 -11.72 9.25
CA SER A 463 -12.05 -12.10 9.39
C SER A 463 -11.84 -13.61 9.48
N ASP A 464 -12.74 -14.33 10.18
CA ASP A 464 -12.62 -15.77 10.41
C ASP A 464 -12.89 -16.56 9.12
N GLU A 465 -13.92 -16.17 8.37
CA GLU A 465 -14.20 -16.75 7.06
C GLU A 465 -13.07 -16.50 6.07
N ARG A 466 -12.47 -15.30 6.12
CA ARG A 466 -11.32 -14.93 5.28
C ARG A 466 -10.15 -15.88 5.50
N GLN A 467 -9.80 -16.17 6.75
CA GLN A 467 -8.70 -17.09 7.05
C GLN A 467 -9.00 -18.50 6.54
N ASN A 468 -10.22 -19.01 6.71
CA ASN A 468 -10.63 -20.31 6.21
C ASN A 468 -10.52 -20.40 4.67
N VAL A 469 -10.89 -19.35 3.95
CA VAL A 469 -10.72 -19.27 2.48
C VAL A 469 -9.25 -19.33 2.09
N ILE A 470 -8.38 -18.59 2.79
CA ILE A 470 -6.93 -18.55 2.53
C ILE A 470 -6.32 -19.94 2.78
N ASP A 471 -6.62 -20.56 3.90
CA ASP A 471 -6.09 -21.86 4.27
C ASP A 471 -6.57 -22.95 3.29
N SER A 472 -7.85 -22.88 2.90
CA SER A 472 -8.44 -23.75 1.88
C SER A 472 -7.76 -23.58 0.52
N PHE A 473 -7.49 -22.34 0.09
CA PHE A 473 -6.83 -22.06 -1.18
C PHE A 473 -5.38 -22.54 -1.22
N ASN A 474 -4.64 -22.38 -0.12
CA ASN A 474 -3.24 -22.82 -0.02
C ASN A 474 -3.07 -24.33 0.16
N SER A 475 -4.14 -25.04 0.52
CA SER A 475 -4.08 -26.50 0.71
C SER A 475 -4.07 -27.24 -0.64
N ASP A 476 -3.12 -28.15 -0.84
CA ASP A 476 -3.07 -29.02 -2.02
C ASP A 476 -4.17 -30.06 -2.04
N LYS A 477 -4.84 -30.29 -0.90
CA LYS A 477 -5.92 -31.29 -0.78
C LYS A 477 -7.28 -30.77 -1.29
N ASN A 478 -7.42 -29.48 -1.56
CA ASN A 478 -8.66 -28.87 -2.00
C ASN A 478 -8.72 -28.73 -3.52
N CYS A 479 -9.89 -29.06 -4.08
CA CYS A 479 -10.19 -28.95 -5.51
C CYS A 479 -10.39 -27.50 -5.99
N SER A 480 -9.91 -26.50 -5.27
CA SER A 480 -10.03 -25.10 -5.69
C SER A 480 -9.04 -24.77 -6.80
N HIS A 481 -9.55 -24.28 -7.94
CA HIS A 481 -8.75 -23.90 -9.10
C HIS A 481 -8.54 -22.40 -9.18
N VAL A 482 -9.52 -21.61 -8.72
CA VAL A 482 -9.48 -20.16 -8.84
C VAL A 482 -9.89 -19.44 -7.55
N LEU A 483 -9.17 -18.36 -7.24
CA LEU A 483 -9.53 -17.38 -6.22
C LEU A 483 -9.89 -16.06 -6.90
N LEU A 484 -11.13 -15.62 -6.77
CA LEU A 484 -11.59 -14.31 -7.19
C LEU A 484 -11.39 -13.31 -6.06
N ALA A 485 -10.54 -12.30 -6.25
CA ALA A 485 -10.11 -11.46 -5.15
C ALA A 485 -10.17 -9.96 -5.49
N SER A 486 -10.73 -9.15 -4.60
CA SER A 486 -10.62 -7.70 -4.76
C SER A 486 -9.22 -7.20 -4.34
N LEU A 487 -8.63 -6.29 -5.13
CA LEU A 487 -7.31 -5.71 -4.82
C LEU A 487 -7.26 -5.09 -3.42
N LYS A 488 -8.34 -4.46 -2.97
CA LYS A 488 -8.43 -3.86 -1.63
C LYS A 488 -8.41 -4.91 -0.51
N ALA A 489 -9.12 -6.03 -0.71
CA ALA A 489 -9.16 -7.10 0.31
C ALA A 489 -7.82 -7.82 0.46
N CYS A 490 -7.02 -7.86 -0.61
CA CYS A 490 -5.71 -8.52 -0.62
C CYS A 490 -4.54 -7.57 -0.28
N GLY A 491 -4.80 -6.29 -0.06
CA GLY A 491 -3.78 -5.30 0.26
C GLY A 491 -2.96 -5.62 1.52
N GLU A 492 -3.48 -6.41 2.48
CA GLU A 492 -2.92 -6.47 3.81
C GLU A 492 -2.75 -7.90 4.34
N GLY A 493 -1.51 -8.26 4.70
CA GLY A 493 -1.15 -9.33 5.65
C GLY A 493 -1.42 -10.80 5.27
N ILE A 494 -2.08 -11.10 4.15
CA ILE A 494 -2.43 -12.46 3.73
C ILE A 494 -1.32 -13.16 2.95
N SER A 495 -1.35 -14.50 2.91
CA SER A 495 -0.45 -15.34 2.14
C SER A 495 -1.23 -16.23 1.18
N LEU A 496 -0.93 -16.17 -0.12
CA LEU A 496 -1.59 -16.89 -1.18
C LEU A 496 -0.60 -17.71 -2.03
N VAL A 497 0.34 -18.37 -1.35
CA VAL A 497 1.44 -19.13 -1.99
C VAL A 497 0.97 -20.36 -2.77
N GLY A 498 -0.28 -20.78 -2.61
CA GLY A 498 -0.86 -21.85 -3.40
C GLY A 498 -1.02 -21.54 -4.89
N ALA A 499 -0.99 -20.24 -5.29
CA ALA A 499 -1.14 -19.86 -6.69
C ALA A 499 0.21 -19.76 -7.40
N SER A 500 0.23 -20.23 -8.66
CA SER A 500 1.34 -20.02 -9.61
C SER A 500 0.99 -19.01 -10.71
N ARG A 501 -0.29 -18.65 -10.88
CA ARG A 501 -0.73 -17.71 -11.91
C ARG A 501 -1.63 -16.60 -11.34
N ILE A 502 -1.41 -15.38 -11.80
CA ILE A 502 -2.12 -14.19 -11.34
C ILE A 502 -2.63 -13.43 -12.57
N ILE A 503 -3.91 -13.12 -12.59
CA ILE A 503 -4.53 -12.24 -13.58
C ILE A 503 -4.87 -10.90 -12.93
N LEU A 504 -4.45 -9.82 -13.53
CA LEU A 504 -4.84 -8.45 -13.20
C LEU A 504 -5.80 -7.96 -14.28
N LEU A 505 -7.09 -7.92 -13.96
CA LEU A 505 -8.14 -7.57 -14.93
C LEU A 505 -8.13 -6.09 -15.30
N ASP A 506 -7.82 -5.24 -14.32
CA ASP A 506 -7.88 -3.78 -14.47
C ASP A 506 -6.50 -3.17 -14.55
N ALA A 507 -6.35 -2.15 -15.39
CA ALA A 507 -5.21 -1.26 -15.34
C ALA A 507 -5.34 -0.31 -14.13
N ALA A 508 -4.41 -0.35 -13.19
CA ALA A 508 -4.44 0.46 -11.98
C ALA A 508 -3.54 1.69 -12.06
N TRP A 509 -4.04 2.85 -11.63
CA TRP A 509 -3.27 4.09 -11.52
C TRP A 509 -2.12 4.04 -10.51
N ASN A 510 -2.30 3.21 -9.46
CA ASN A 510 -1.32 3.08 -8.39
C ASN A 510 -0.60 1.72 -8.48
N PRO A 511 0.68 1.70 -8.90
CA PRO A 511 1.45 0.46 -9.04
C PRO A 511 1.68 -0.24 -7.69
N ALA A 512 1.65 0.50 -6.58
CA ALA A 512 1.87 -0.07 -5.26
C ALA A 512 0.81 -1.11 -4.89
N VAL A 513 -0.45 -0.88 -5.26
CA VAL A 513 -1.55 -1.83 -4.98
C VAL A 513 -1.34 -3.13 -5.74
N ILE A 514 -0.92 -3.03 -7.01
CA ILE A 514 -0.59 -4.20 -7.85
C ILE A 514 0.58 -4.97 -7.23
N ARG A 515 1.67 -4.27 -6.87
CA ARG A 515 2.85 -4.89 -6.26
C ARG A 515 2.52 -5.58 -4.94
N GLN A 516 1.68 -4.96 -4.10
CA GLN A 516 1.17 -5.58 -2.89
C GLN A 516 0.38 -6.86 -3.18
N ALA A 517 -0.52 -6.85 -4.16
CA ALA A 517 -1.30 -8.02 -4.56
C ALA A 517 -0.42 -9.17 -5.07
N VAL A 518 0.53 -8.88 -5.98
CA VAL A 518 1.48 -9.88 -6.49
C VAL A 518 2.33 -10.46 -5.35
N SER A 519 2.76 -9.65 -4.40
CA SER A 519 3.56 -10.08 -3.25
C SER A 519 2.80 -11.00 -2.27
N ARG A 520 1.49 -11.20 -2.44
CA ARG A 520 0.73 -12.20 -1.67
C ARG A 520 0.99 -13.62 -2.13
N ALA A 521 1.26 -13.80 -3.42
CA ALA A 521 1.62 -15.10 -4.01
C ALA A 521 3.15 -15.27 -4.16
N PHE A 522 3.86 -14.20 -4.57
CA PHE A 522 5.32 -14.23 -4.68
C PHE A 522 5.99 -13.78 -3.39
N ARG A 523 6.20 -14.73 -2.50
CA ARG A 523 6.80 -14.51 -1.17
C ARG A 523 7.45 -15.78 -0.64
N ILE A 524 8.19 -15.67 0.46
CA ILE A 524 8.80 -16.81 1.15
C ILE A 524 7.74 -17.88 1.42
N GLY A 525 8.02 -19.12 0.97
CA GLY A 525 7.10 -20.25 0.98
C GLY A 525 6.53 -20.61 -0.41
N GLN A 526 6.71 -19.78 -1.43
CA GLN A 526 6.35 -20.11 -2.81
C GLN A 526 7.32 -21.16 -3.38
N GLN A 527 6.77 -22.24 -3.95
CA GLN A 527 7.54 -23.36 -4.52
C GLN A 527 7.46 -23.44 -6.04
N LYS A 528 6.57 -22.67 -6.68
CA LYS A 528 6.36 -22.65 -8.13
C LYS A 528 6.79 -21.31 -8.73
N LEU A 529 7.18 -21.32 -10.00
CA LEU A 529 7.37 -20.10 -10.78
C LEU A 529 6.01 -19.36 -10.86
N VAL A 530 6.02 -18.06 -10.55
CA VAL A 530 4.80 -17.25 -10.56
C VAL A 530 4.73 -16.45 -11.85
N TYR A 531 3.60 -16.57 -12.55
CA TYR A 531 3.29 -15.81 -13.76
C TYR A 531 2.23 -14.76 -13.45
N VAL A 532 2.45 -13.51 -13.90
CA VAL A 532 1.51 -12.40 -13.74
C VAL A 532 1.10 -11.86 -15.10
N TYR A 533 -0.18 -11.82 -15.36
CA TYR A 533 -0.78 -11.32 -16.60
C TYR A 533 -1.52 -10.02 -16.34
N ARG A 534 -0.98 -8.91 -16.85
CA ARG A 534 -1.61 -7.59 -16.81
C ARG A 534 -2.40 -7.40 -18.09
N LEU A 535 -3.73 -7.51 -18.02
CA LEU A 535 -4.60 -7.41 -19.19
C LEU A 535 -4.90 -5.95 -19.54
N ILE A 536 -4.51 -5.54 -20.73
CA ILE A 536 -4.61 -4.15 -21.20
C ILE A 536 -5.25 -4.14 -22.57
N THR A 537 -6.34 -3.39 -22.74
CA THR A 537 -6.97 -3.21 -24.05
C THR A 537 -6.32 -2.06 -24.81
N VAL A 538 -5.88 -2.33 -26.05
CA VAL A 538 -5.31 -1.31 -26.94
C VAL A 538 -6.37 -0.33 -27.44
N GLU A 539 -5.93 0.82 -27.96
CA GLU A 539 -6.80 1.91 -28.45
C GLU A 539 -7.73 2.48 -27.35
N THR A 540 -7.37 2.26 -26.09
CA THR A 540 -8.15 2.70 -24.94
C THR A 540 -7.32 3.49 -23.93
N ARG A 541 -7.97 4.08 -22.93
CA ARG A 541 -7.31 4.75 -21.81
C ARG A 541 -6.44 3.81 -20.97
N GLU A 542 -6.65 2.49 -21.03
CA GLU A 542 -5.86 1.55 -20.24
C GLU A 542 -4.37 1.58 -20.60
N VAL A 543 -4.03 1.82 -21.87
CA VAL A 543 -2.62 2.00 -22.29
C VAL A 543 -2.00 3.20 -21.57
N THR A 544 -2.72 4.33 -21.52
CA THR A 544 -2.24 5.54 -20.82
C THR A 544 -2.11 5.31 -19.31
N ILE A 545 -3.07 4.59 -18.70
CA ILE A 545 -3.01 4.25 -17.27
C ILE A 545 -1.80 3.36 -17.01
N TYR A 546 -1.59 2.35 -17.83
CA TYR A 546 -0.48 1.41 -17.72
C TYR A 546 0.88 2.11 -17.85
N THR A 547 1.09 2.93 -18.89
CA THR A 547 2.35 3.66 -19.08
C THR A 547 2.66 4.60 -17.92
N LYS A 548 1.67 5.35 -17.42
CA LYS A 548 1.82 6.18 -16.22
C LYS A 548 2.08 5.38 -14.96
N SER A 549 1.51 4.19 -14.85
CA SER A 549 1.76 3.29 -13.71
C SER A 549 3.21 2.78 -13.71
N ILE A 550 3.72 2.36 -14.89
CA ILE A 550 5.12 1.94 -15.03
C ILE A 550 6.08 3.09 -14.72
N TRP A 551 5.81 4.29 -15.25
CA TRP A 551 6.60 5.47 -14.95
C TRP A 551 6.70 5.74 -13.45
N LYS A 552 5.59 5.70 -12.72
CA LYS A 552 5.57 5.87 -11.25
C LYS A 552 6.36 4.77 -10.54
N GLU A 553 6.27 3.55 -11.02
CA GLU A 553 6.98 2.42 -10.44
C GLU A 553 8.49 2.54 -10.65
N TRP A 554 8.92 2.89 -11.87
CA TRP A 554 10.31 3.18 -12.17
C TRP A 554 10.83 4.34 -11.33
N LEU A 555 10.09 5.45 -11.26
CA LEU A 555 10.47 6.62 -10.48
C LEU A 555 10.61 6.27 -8.98
N SER A 556 9.70 5.49 -8.43
CA SER A 556 9.79 5.04 -7.03
C SER A 556 11.08 4.26 -6.76
N ARG A 557 11.53 3.43 -7.71
CA ARG A 557 12.83 2.74 -7.62
C ARG A 557 13.98 3.72 -7.81
N ALA A 558 13.93 4.55 -8.85
CA ALA A 558 14.97 5.54 -9.14
C ALA A 558 15.22 6.50 -7.98
N LEU A 559 14.22 6.85 -7.19
CA LEU A 559 14.37 7.71 -6.01
C LEU A 559 15.06 7.03 -4.83
N LEU A 560 14.98 5.71 -4.72
CA LEU A 560 15.40 4.97 -3.53
C LEU A 560 16.61 4.06 -3.76
N ASP A 561 16.77 3.52 -4.96
CA ASP A 561 17.83 2.58 -5.31
C ASP A 561 18.97 3.30 -6.03
N ASN A 562 20.11 3.40 -5.36
CA ASN A 562 21.32 4.00 -5.93
C ASN A 562 21.90 3.21 -7.13
N LYS A 563 21.48 1.95 -7.31
CA LYS A 563 21.92 1.09 -8.42
C LYS A 563 21.13 1.33 -9.72
N VAL A 564 19.96 1.95 -9.62
CA VAL A 564 19.16 2.28 -10.81
C VAL A 564 19.84 3.40 -11.57
N SER A 565 20.30 3.09 -12.80
CA SER A 565 20.85 4.09 -13.71
C SER A 565 19.75 5.05 -14.15
N VAL A 566 20.05 6.32 -14.08
CA VAL A 566 19.15 7.38 -14.54
C VAL A 566 19.10 7.41 -16.09
N ASP A 567 20.08 6.82 -16.78
CA ASP A 567 20.09 6.70 -18.25
C ASP A 567 18.94 5.85 -18.80
N ASN A 568 18.31 5.02 -17.97
CA ASN A 568 17.09 4.27 -18.31
C ASN A 568 15.84 5.17 -18.47
N VAL A 569 15.90 6.45 -18.13
CA VAL A 569 14.81 7.42 -18.33
C VAL A 569 14.34 7.45 -19.77
N VAL A 570 15.29 7.56 -20.71
CA VAL A 570 15.01 7.63 -22.15
C VAL A 570 14.25 6.37 -22.62
N LYS A 571 14.64 5.19 -22.12
CA LYS A 571 13.92 3.94 -22.44
C LYS A 571 12.49 3.94 -21.89
N MET A 572 12.27 4.54 -20.72
CA MET A 572 10.93 4.65 -20.15
C MET A 572 10.05 5.65 -20.90
N MET A 573 10.64 6.74 -21.42
CA MET A 573 9.92 7.73 -22.23
C MET A 573 9.49 7.14 -23.59
N SER A 574 10.28 6.26 -24.20
CA SER A 574 9.93 5.57 -25.46
C SER A 574 8.97 4.38 -25.30
N LEU A 575 8.56 4.05 -24.06
CA LEU A 575 7.66 2.92 -23.79
C LEU A 575 6.33 2.98 -24.56
N PRO A 576 5.64 4.14 -24.70
CA PRO A 576 4.42 4.24 -25.50
C PRO A 576 4.64 3.84 -26.96
N GLU A 577 5.77 4.21 -27.56
CA GLU A 577 6.15 3.86 -28.93
C GLU A 577 6.46 2.37 -29.06
N GLN A 578 7.15 1.79 -28.08
CA GLN A 578 7.43 0.35 -28.05
C GLN A 578 6.15 -0.48 -27.94
N LEU A 579 5.17 -0.03 -27.14
CA LEU A 579 3.87 -0.68 -27.03
C LEU A 579 2.99 -0.51 -28.27
N ALA A 580 3.30 0.46 -29.13
CA ALA A 580 2.61 0.67 -30.41
C ALA A 580 2.99 -0.37 -31.46
N SER A 581 4.14 -1.04 -31.32
CA SER A 581 4.57 -2.11 -32.23
C SER A 581 4.11 -3.47 -31.72
N SER A 582 3.50 -4.28 -32.60
CA SER A 582 3.10 -5.66 -32.26
C SER A 582 4.35 -6.54 -32.09
N VAL A 583 4.62 -7.00 -30.88
CA VAL A 583 5.75 -7.89 -30.58
C VAL A 583 5.24 -9.19 -29.97
N PHE A 584 5.54 -10.31 -30.64
CA PHE A 584 5.35 -11.66 -30.14
C PHE A 584 6.74 -12.29 -29.97
N GLY A 585 7.33 -12.12 -28.79
CA GLY A 585 8.62 -12.71 -28.45
C GLY A 585 8.48 -14.08 -27.77
N ASN A 586 9.58 -14.82 -27.69
CA ASN A 586 9.65 -16.01 -26.83
C ASN A 586 9.42 -15.60 -25.39
N THR A 587 8.28 -16.01 -24.81
CA THR A 587 7.85 -15.61 -23.47
C THR A 587 8.41 -16.53 -22.38
N GLY A 588 8.71 -17.80 -22.73
CA GLY A 588 9.04 -18.86 -21.78
C GLY A 588 7.84 -19.31 -20.93
N ASP A 589 6.61 -18.90 -21.32
CA ASP A 589 5.36 -19.39 -20.75
C ASP A 589 4.59 -20.17 -21.81
N THR A 590 4.49 -21.49 -21.62
CA THR A 590 3.83 -22.41 -22.56
C THR A 590 2.38 -22.04 -22.85
N PHE A 591 1.68 -21.46 -21.89
CA PHE A 591 0.31 -20.97 -22.12
C PHE A 591 0.31 -19.83 -23.13
N LEU A 592 1.13 -18.79 -22.91
CA LEU A 592 1.17 -17.62 -23.80
C LEU A 592 1.65 -18.01 -25.20
N GLU A 593 2.62 -18.89 -25.32
CA GLU A 593 3.10 -19.37 -26.61
C GLU A 593 2.03 -20.13 -27.39
N THR A 594 1.22 -20.92 -26.68
CA THR A 594 0.12 -21.68 -27.30
C THR A 594 -1.04 -20.75 -27.68
N ILE A 595 -1.52 -19.92 -26.75
CA ILE A 595 -2.73 -19.13 -26.94
C ILE A 595 -2.53 -18.00 -27.97
N THR A 596 -1.35 -17.40 -28.02
CA THR A 596 -1.03 -16.35 -29.00
C THR A 596 -1.01 -16.88 -30.43
N GLN A 597 -0.71 -18.18 -30.63
CA GLN A 597 -0.80 -18.84 -31.92
C GLN A 597 -2.25 -19.20 -32.29
N GLN A 598 -3.01 -19.71 -31.32
CA GLN A 598 -4.39 -20.17 -31.51
C GLN A 598 -5.39 -19.02 -31.71
N ARG A 599 -5.17 -17.88 -31.03
CA ARG A 599 -6.09 -16.74 -31.00
C ARG A 599 -5.41 -15.42 -31.37
N LYS A 600 -4.68 -15.41 -32.47
CA LYS A 600 -3.99 -14.20 -32.96
C LYS A 600 -4.90 -12.99 -33.10
N GLU A 601 -6.20 -13.20 -33.35
CA GLU A 601 -7.19 -12.17 -33.53
C GLU A 601 -7.42 -11.30 -32.31
N ILE A 602 -7.27 -11.84 -31.08
CA ILE A 602 -7.51 -11.11 -29.85
C ILE A 602 -6.25 -10.42 -29.32
N PHE A 603 -5.06 -10.83 -29.76
CA PHE A 603 -3.81 -10.26 -29.26
C PHE A 603 -3.31 -9.13 -30.16
N TRP A 604 -2.86 -8.04 -29.54
CA TRP A 604 -2.04 -7.01 -30.17
C TRP A 604 -0.55 -7.30 -29.97
N GLY A 605 -0.15 -7.68 -28.75
CA GLY A 605 1.21 -8.02 -28.40
C GLY A 605 1.33 -8.55 -26.97
N VAL A 606 2.47 -9.15 -26.68
CA VAL A 606 2.85 -9.65 -25.36
C VAL A 606 4.22 -9.09 -25.02
N PHE A 607 4.32 -8.36 -23.92
CA PHE A 607 5.54 -7.70 -23.48
C PHE A 607 5.95 -8.21 -22.11
N LYS A 608 7.24 -8.55 -21.93
CA LYS A 608 7.76 -8.79 -20.58
C LYS A 608 7.75 -7.47 -19.82
N HIS A 609 7.13 -7.50 -18.66
CA HIS A 609 7.11 -6.36 -17.74
C HIS A 609 8.43 -6.36 -16.94
N ASN A 610 9.54 -6.01 -17.64
CA ASN A 610 10.86 -5.94 -17.01
C ASN A 610 11.06 -4.56 -16.40
N MET A 611 11.07 -4.51 -15.08
CA MET A 611 11.42 -3.34 -14.28
C MET A 611 12.91 -3.39 -13.85
N ALA A 612 13.75 -4.04 -14.62
CA ALA A 612 15.18 -4.11 -14.34
C ALA A 612 15.90 -2.78 -14.63
#